data_38856cbe937c9bd8591e605a59bf7e9d
#
_entry.id   38856cbe937c9bd8591e605a59bf7e9d
#
_cell.length_a   1.000
_cell.length_b   1.000
_cell.length_c   1.000
_cell.angle_alpha   90.00
_cell.angle_beta   90.00
_cell.angle_gamma   90.00
#
_symmetry.space_group_name_H-M   'P 1'
#
loop_
_entity.id
_entity.type
_entity.pdbx_description
1 polymer ?
#
loop_
_entity_poly.entity_id
_entity_poly.type
_entity_poly.pdbx_seq_one_letter_code
_entity_poly.pdbx_strand_id
1 'polypeptide(L)'
;MLRRGLKLFIPFLIVFLLDQLTKYLALSYLSSSPLKLIDGFLRLNLVYNEGAAFSLLAGNTIFLLLASLAAMIFIILLSFVLPLSASPFLGLILGGAFGNFYDRLRLGYVIDMIDFKFWPVFNVADIAIVIGALGLALFLLLEK
;
A
#
# COMPACT_ATOMS: atom_id res chain seq x y z
N MET A 1 13.19 3.99 -22.76
CA MET A 1 13.26 4.36 -21.34
C MET A 1 12.09 5.25 -20.90
N LEU A 2 11.78 6.37 -21.53
CA LEU A 2 10.71 7.29 -21.16
C LEU A 2 9.34 6.64 -20.99
N ARG A 3 8.89 5.81 -21.97
CA ARG A 3 7.60 5.10 -21.90
C ARG A 3 7.50 4.14 -20.70
N ARG A 4 8.60 3.49 -20.31
CA ARG A 4 8.65 2.60 -19.14
C ARG A 4 8.50 3.42 -17.84
N GLY A 5 9.27 4.51 -17.75
CA GLY A 5 9.18 5.42 -16.61
C GLY A 5 7.76 5.94 -16.41
N LEU A 6 7.09 6.40 -17.47
CA LEU A 6 5.71 6.89 -17.38
C LEU A 6 4.71 5.81 -16.98
N LYS A 7 4.80 4.59 -17.54
CA LYS A 7 3.89 3.48 -17.20
C LYS A 7 4.05 2.99 -15.76
N LEU A 8 5.21 3.16 -15.17
CA LEU A 8 5.46 2.85 -13.76
C LEU A 8 5.09 4.03 -12.86
N PHE A 9 5.51 5.25 -13.24
CA PHE A 9 5.38 6.44 -12.40
C PHE A 9 3.94 6.92 -12.24
N ILE A 10 3.10 6.82 -13.30
CA ILE A 10 1.71 7.28 -13.23
C ILE A 10 0.91 6.46 -12.19
N PRO A 11 0.87 5.11 -12.24
CA PRO A 11 0.18 4.33 -11.20
C PRO A 11 0.77 4.53 -9.80
N PHE A 12 2.10 4.62 -9.69
CA PHE A 12 2.79 4.95 -8.44
C PHE A 12 2.26 6.24 -7.83
N LEU A 13 2.25 7.32 -8.62
CA LEU A 13 1.83 8.64 -8.15
C LEU A 13 0.35 8.67 -7.77
N ILE A 14 -0.52 8.06 -8.60
CA ILE A 14 -1.96 7.98 -8.31
C ILE A 14 -2.21 7.25 -6.99
N VAL A 15 -1.60 6.09 -6.80
CA VAL A 15 -1.77 5.30 -5.57
C VAL A 15 -1.26 6.07 -4.35
N PHE A 16 -0.07 6.65 -4.43
CA PHE A 16 0.50 7.41 -3.32
C PHE A 16 -0.39 8.59 -2.93
N LEU A 17 -0.88 9.36 -3.91
CA LEU A 17 -1.75 10.51 -3.63
C LEU A 17 -3.10 10.08 -3.05
N LEU A 18 -3.72 9.02 -3.58
CA LEU A 18 -4.98 8.49 -3.06
C LEU A 18 -4.82 7.94 -1.65
N ASP A 19 -3.73 7.20 -1.39
CA ASP A 19 -3.43 6.67 -0.07
C ASP A 19 -3.27 7.78 0.95
N GLN A 20 -2.44 8.78 0.67
CA GLN A 20 -2.21 9.90 1.59
C GLN A 20 -3.46 10.76 1.77
N LEU A 21 -4.26 10.97 0.72
CA LEU A 21 -5.54 11.68 0.82
C LEU A 21 -6.53 10.93 1.73
N THR A 22 -6.70 9.63 1.54
CA THR A 22 -7.63 8.84 2.36
C THR A 22 -7.17 8.76 3.81
N LYS A 23 -5.87 8.66 4.08
CA LYS A 23 -5.30 8.72 5.43
C LYS A 23 -5.53 10.09 6.10
N TYR A 24 -5.34 11.16 5.35
CA TYR A 24 -5.65 12.51 5.84
C TYR A 24 -7.14 12.67 6.20
N LEU A 25 -8.05 12.18 5.33
CA LEU A 25 -9.48 12.20 5.61
C LEU A 25 -9.84 11.32 6.83
N ALA A 26 -9.23 10.14 6.95
CA ALA A 26 -9.42 9.28 8.11
C ALA A 26 -9.02 9.97 9.42
N LEU A 27 -7.87 10.63 9.47
CA LEU A 27 -7.43 11.42 10.61
C LEU A 27 -8.40 12.55 10.93
N SER A 28 -8.97 13.21 9.92
CA SER A 28 -9.84 14.38 10.11
C SER A 28 -11.24 13.99 10.56
N TYR A 29 -11.78 12.87 10.08
CA TYR A 29 -13.20 12.54 10.27
C TYR A 29 -13.46 11.32 11.17
N LEU A 30 -12.48 10.42 11.35
CA LEU A 30 -12.66 9.20 12.13
C LEU A 30 -12.04 9.26 13.54
N SER A 31 -11.41 10.41 13.89
CA SER A 31 -10.74 10.57 15.19
C SER A 31 -11.68 10.46 16.40
N SER A 32 -12.97 10.81 16.22
CA SER A 32 -13.94 10.83 17.33
C SER A 32 -14.75 9.54 17.41
N SER A 33 -15.08 8.91 16.30
CA SER A 33 -15.86 7.67 16.26
C SER A 33 -15.76 6.97 14.90
N PRO A 34 -15.84 5.63 14.86
CA PRO A 34 -15.91 4.88 13.64
C PRO A 34 -17.19 5.19 12.84
N LEU A 35 -17.08 5.25 11.51
CA LEU A 35 -18.20 5.37 10.61
C LEU A 35 -18.64 3.97 10.14
N LYS A 36 -19.82 3.53 10.56
CA LYS A 36 -20.42 2.27 10.11
C LYS A 36 -20.94 2.43 8.69
N LEU A 37 -20.47 1.60 7.76
CA LEU A 37 -20.95 1.55 6.37
C LEU A 37 -21.96 0.42 6.18
N ILE A 38 -21.67 -0.76 6.71
CA ILE A 38 -22.55 -1.94 6.73
C ILE A 38 -22.52 -2.48 8.14
N ASP A 39 -23.67 -2.47 8.83
CA ASP A 39 -23.71 -2.87 10.24
C ASP A 39 -23.26 -4.33 10.40
N GLY A 40 -22.44 -4.54 11.42
CA GLY A 40 -21.85 -5.86 11.69
C GLY A 40 -20.76 -6.34 10.72
N PHE A 41 -20.54 -5.68 9.55
CA PHE A 41 -19.64 -6.19 8.51
C PHE A 41 -18.50 -5.22 8.14
N LEU A 42 -18.81 -3.97 7.80
CA LEU A 42 -17.82 -3.01 7.29
C LEU A 42 -17.97 -1.66 7.98
N ARG A 43 -16.87 -1.14 8.48
CA ARG A 43 -16.77 0.22 9.01
C ARG A 43 -15.47 0.89 8.60
N LEU A 44 -15.45 2.21 8.62
CA LEU A 44 -14.22 2.98 8.62
C LEU A 44 -13.84 3.26 10.09
N ASN A 45 -12.65 2.83 10.48
CA ASN A 45 -12.18 2.90 11.86
C ASN A 45 -10.70 3.27 11.88
N LEU A 46 -10.35 4.36 12.54
CA LEU A 46 -8.97 4.84 12.59
C LEU A 46 -8.11 3.93 13.48
N VAL A 47 -7.06 3.35 12.89
CA VAL A 47 -6.10 2.48 13.58
C VAL A 47 -4.68 2.94 13.27
N TYR A 48 -3.86 3.04 14.30
CA TYR A 48 -2.42 3.32 14.21
C TYR A 48 -1.65 2.00 14.26
N ASN A 49 -1.14 1.55 13.11
CA ASN A 49 -0.49 0.26 12.96
C ASN A 49 1.03 0.39 13.10
N GLU A 50 1.57 0.01 14.25
CA GLU A 50 3.01 0.02 14.55
C GLU A 50 3.75 -1.23 14.03
N GLY A 51 3.01 -2.21 13.48
CA GLY A 51 3.57 -3.47 12.98
C GLY A 51 3.45 -3.64 11.47
N ALA A 52 3.56 -4.89 11.04
CA ALA A 52 3.11 -5.36 9.73
C ALA A 52 1.70 -5.95 9.83
N ALA A 53 1.26 -6.72 8.82
CA ALA A 53 0.00 -7.43 8.87
C ALA A 53 -0.13 -8.24 10.16
N PHE A 54 -1.32 -8.23 10.78
CA PHE A 54 -1.62 -8.88 12.08
C PHE A 54 -0.77 -8.37 13.25
N SER A 55 -0.30 -7.11 13.19
CA SER A 55 0.58 -6.48 14.20
C SER A 55 1.90 -7.25 14.44
N LEU A 56 2.32 -8.06 13.48
CA LEU A 56 3.62 -8.71 13.53
C LEU A 56 4.73 -7.65 13.54
N LEU A 57 5.78 -7.90 14.33
CA LEU A 57 6.92 -7.01 14.49
C LEU A 57 6.55 -5.61 15.03
N ALA A 58 5.43 -5.48 15.78
CA ALA A 58 5.08 -4.24 16.44
C ALA A 58 6.26 -3.73 17.31
N GLY A 59 6.53 -2.42 17.24
CA GLY A 59 7.68 -1.80 17.93
C GLY A 59 9.00 -1.89 17.15
N ASN A 60 9.09 -2.61 16.03
CA ASN A 60 10.31 -2.76 15.22
C ASN A 60 10.27 -1.88 13.95
N THR A 61 9.92 -0.60 14.12
CA THR A 61 9.73 0.36 12.99
C THR A 61 10.95 0.44 12.08
N ILE A 62 12.17 0.39 12.62
CA ILE A 62 13.41 0.44 11.82
C ILE A 62 13.49 -0.78 10.90
N PHE A 63 13.22 -1.98 11.42
CA PHE A 63 13.21 -3.19 10.60
C PHE A 63 12.17 -3.10 9.48
N LEU A 64 10.96 -2.62 9.78
CA LEU A 64 9.88 -2.45 8.80
C LEU A 64 10.23 -1.40 7.73
N LEU A 65 10.91 -0.31 8.10
CA LEU A 65 11.44 0.68 7.16
C LEU A 65 12.48 0.07 6.22
N LEU A 66 13.46 -0.65 6.76
CA LEU A 66 14.51 -1.28 5.95
C LEU A 66 13.93 -2.37 5.02
N ALA A 67 12.99 -3.17 5.51
CA ALA A 67 12.30 -4.18 4.71
C ALA A 67 11.47 -3.55 3.57
N SER A 68 10.75 -2.46 3.85
CA SER A 68 9.99 -1.73 2.83
C SER A 68 10.92 -1.10 1.79
N LEU A 69 12.03 -0.52 2.22
CA LEU A 69 13.05 0.04 1.32
C LEU A 69 13.67 -1.04 0.43
N ALA A 70 14.05 -2.17 0.99
CA ALA A 70 14.59 -3.30 0.25
C ALA A 70 13.59 -3.84 -0.78
N ALA A 71 12.31 -3.98 -0.40
CA ALA A 71 11.24 -4.37 -1.30
C ALA A 71 11.06 -3.36 -2.45
N MET A 72 11.05 -2.06 -2.17
CA MET A 72 10.95 -1.03 -3.21
C MET A 72 12.13 -1.07 -4.19
N ILE A 73 13.37 -1.22 -3.68
CA ILE A 73 14.57 -1.38 -4.52
C ILE A 73 14.41 -2.62 -5.41
N PHE A 74 14.00 -3.75 -4.85
CA PHE A 74 13.77 -4.98 -5.60
C PHE A 74 12.73 -4.79 -6.72
N ILE A 75 11.60 -4.14 -6.46
CA ILE A 75 10.57 -3.85 -7.46
C ILE A 75 11.12 -2.92 -8.58
N ILE A 76 11.93 -1.93 -8.22
CA ILE A 76 12.58 -1.05 -9.20
C ILE A 76 13.54 -1.87 -10.09
N LEU A 77 14.39 -2.71 -9.52
CA LEU A 77 15.29 -3.58 -10.29
C LEU A 77 14.50 -4.54 -11.18
N LEU A 78 13.43 -5.13 -10.67
CA LEU A 78 12.54 -6.01 -11.43
C LEU A 78 11.91 -5.30 -12.63
N SER A 79 11.64 -3.99 -12.52
CA SER A 79 11.10 -3.19 -13.62
C SER A 79 12.05 -3.10 -14.83
N PHE A 80 13.35 -3.32 -14.67
CA PHE A 80 14.29 -3.34 -15.80
C PHE A 80 14.35 -4.71 -16.49
N VAL A 81 13.97 -5.78 -15.81
CA VAL A 81 14.01 -7.16 -16.32
C VAL A 81 12.69 -7.54 -16.98
N LEU A 82 11.56 -7.17 -16.39
CA LEU A 82 10.24 -7.52 -16.88
C LEU A 82 9.83 -6.68 -18.13
N PRO A 83 8.91 -7.20 -18.94
CA PRO A 83 8.40 -6.48 -20.11
C PRO A 83 7.69 -5.18 -19.73
N LEU A 84 7.62 -4.27 -20.68
CA LEU A 84 7.01 -2.94 -20.49
C LEU A 84 5.55 -2.98 -20.03
N SER A 85 4.83 -4.03 -20.41
CA SER A 85 3.44 -4.29 -20.04
C SER A 85 3.25 -4.61 -18.56
N ALA A 86 4.30 -5.09 -17.86
CA ALA A 86 4.30 -5.32 -16.43
C ALA A 86 4.44 -4.03 -15.59
N SER A 87 4.95 -2.94 -16.19
CA SER A 87 5.26 -1.70 -15.47
C SER A 87 4.08 -1.09 -14.68
N PRO A 88 2.82 -1.12 -15.14
CA PRO A 88 1.71 -0.58 -14.35
C PRO A 88 1.50 -1.34 -13.03
N PHE A 89 1.62 -2.66 -13.02
CA PHE A 89 1.48 -3.47 -11.80
C PHE A 89 2.60 -3.17 -10.80
N LEU A 90 3.84 -3.03 -11.29
CA LEU A 90 4.98 -2.63 -10.47
C LEU A 90 4.78 -1.22 -9.90
N GLY A 91 4.19 -0.31 -10.68
CA GLY A 91 3.84 1.03 -10.22
C GLY A 91 2.81 1.04 -9.09
N LEU A 92 1.78 0.17 -9.16
CA LEU A 92 0.80 0.00 -8.08
C LEU A 92 1.48 -0.50 -6.79
N ILE A 93 2.34 -1.52 -6.89
CA ILE A 93 3.07 -2.07 -5.74
C ILE A 93 3.98 -1.01 -5.12
N LEU A 94 4.75 -0.30 -5.95
CA LEU A 94 5.65 0.77 -5.48
C LEU A 94 4.90 1.91 -4.80
N GLY A 95 3.76 2.35 -5.37
CA GLY A 95 2.95 3.43 -4.81
C GLY A 95 2.41 3.08 -3.43
N GLY A 96 1.89 1.86 -3.25
CA GLY A 96 1.43 1.37 -1.97
C GLY A 96 2.58 1.18 -0.97
N ALA A 97 3.67 0.51 -1.38
CA ALA A 97 4.83 0.33 -0.51
C ALA A 97 5.42 1.67 -0.04
N PHE A 98 5.49 2.65 -0.94
CA PHE A 98 5.97 4.00 -0.61
C PHE A 98 5.00 4.74 0.32
N GLY A 99 3.69 4.61 0.16
CA GLY A 99 2.68 5.20 1.05
C GLY A 99 2.85 4.74 2.50
N ASN A 100 2.96 3.44 2.71
CA ASN A 100 3.18 2.87 4.03
C ASN A 100 4.60 3.12 4.58
N PHE A 101 5.62 3.19 3.71
CA PHE A 101 6.98 3.60 4.08
C PHE A 101 7.01 5.06 4.55
N TYR A 102 6.35 5.96 3.81
CA TYR A 102 6.28 7.38 4.13
C TYR A 102 5.62 7.64 5.48
N ASP A 103 4.53 6.93 5.79
CA ASP A 103 3.88 7.02 7.09
C ASP A 103 4.83 6.61 8.22
N ARG A 104 5.49 5.45 8.10
CA ARG A 104 6.44 4.97 9.12
C ARG A 104 7.62 5.90 9.31
N LEU A 105 8.13 6.49 8.21
CA LEU A 105 9.24 7.44 8.29
C LEU A 105 8.84 8.71 9.04
N ARG A 106 7.61 9.20 8.82
CA ARG A 106 7.13 10.47 9.37
C ARG A 106 6.48 10.32 10.75
N LEU A 107 5.74 9.25 10.97
CA LEU A 107 4.87 9.08 12.14
C LEU A 107 5.35 7.95 13.07
N GLY A 108 6.13 7.01 12.57
CA GLY A 108 6.52 5.80 13.29
C GLY A 108 5.52 4.63 13.16
N TYR A 109 4.34 4.87 12.57
CA TYR A 109 3.28 3.89 12.35
C TYR A 109 2.61 4.13 11.00
N VAL A 110 1.75 3.19 10.57
CA VAL A 110 0.90 3.32 9.38
C VAL A 110 -0.53 3.64 9.82
N ILE A 111 -1.21 4.50 9.04
CA ILE A 111 -2.62 4.82 9.25
C ILE A 111 -3.47 3.84 8.46
N ASP A 112 -4.28 3.04 9.16
CA ASP A 112 -5.23 2.09 8.59
C ASP A 112 -6.66 2.52 8.92
N MET A 113 -7.63 2.26 8.00
CA MET A 113 -9.00 2.71 8.21
C MET A 113 -10.09 1.77 7.75
N ILE A 114 -9.82 0.80 6.88
CA ILE A 114 -10.82 -0.11 6.32
C ILE A 114 -10.91 -1.35 7.21
N ASP A 115 -12.03 -1.52 7.92
CA ASP A 115 -12.23 -2.55 8.93
C ASP A 115 -13.42 -3.46 8.57
N PHE A 116 -13.11 -4.68 8.10
CA PHE A 116 -14.07 -5.75 7.82
C PHE A 116 -14.35 -6.66 9.04
N LYS A 117 -14.04 -6.27 10.24
CA LYS A 117 -14.30 -7.00 11.47
C LYS A 117 -13.69 -8.41 11.61
N PHE A 118 -13.63 -9.20 10.54
CA PHE A 118 -13.04 -10.54 10.46
C PHE A 118 -11.63 -10.54 9.83
N TRP A 119 -11.17 -9.38 9.36
CA TRP A 119 -9.87 -9.17 8.72
C TRP A 119 -9.11 -8.05 9.42
N PRO A 120 -7.78 -8.08 9.47
CA PRO A 120 -7.00 -6.95 9.96
C PRO A 120 -7.37 -5.66 9.24
N VAL A 121 -7.40 -4.54 9.97
CA VAL A 121 -7.66 -3.22 9.36
C VAL A 121 -6.54 -2.88 8.40
N PHE A 122 -6.87 -2.29 7.26
CA PHE A 122 -5.95 -1.97 6.18
C PHE A 122 -6.28 -0.62 5.54
N ASN A 123 -5.48 -0.22 4.55
CA ASN A 123 -5.56 1.07 3.86
C ASN A 123 -5.53 0.93 2.33
N VAL A 124 -5.53 2.05 1.61
CA VAL A 124 -5.49 2.09 0.13
C VAL A 124 -4.15 1.59 -0.41
N ALA A 125 -3.04 1.84 0.29
CA ALA A 125 -1.72 1.34 -0.09
C ALA A 125 -1.70 -0.21 -0.12
N ASP A 126 -2.30 -0.87 0.88
CA ASP A 126 -2.38 -2.32 0.97
C ASP A 126 -3.21 -2.90 -0.18
N ILE A 127 -4.35 -2.27 -0.50
CA ILE A 127 -5.17 -2.65 -1.67
C ILE A 127 -4.34 -2.59 -2.96
N ALA A 128 -3.60 -1.50 -3.14
CA ALA A 128 -2.78 -1.32 -4.34
C ALA A 128 -1.65 -2.34 -4.45
N ILE A 129 -1.00 -2.68 -3.33
CA ILE A 129 0.02 -3.74 -3.28
C ILE A 129 -0.59 -5.08 -3.69
N VAL A 130 -1.74 -5.45 -3.13
CA VAL A 130 -2.40 -6.72 -3.43
C VAL A 130 -2.86 -6.78 -4.89
N ILE A 131 -3.54 -5.74 -5.39
CA ILE A 131 -3.98 -5.68 -6.80
C ILE A 131 -2.78 -5.72 -7.74
N GLY A 132 -1.73 -4.95 -7.44
CA GLY A 132 -0.50 -4.94 -8.23
C GLY A 132 0.19 -6.31 -8.26
N ALA A 133 0.30 -6.97 -7.13
CA ALA A 133 0.93 -8.29 -7.02
C ALA A 133 0.12 -9.39 -7.74
N LEU A 134 -1.20 -9.43 -7.53
CA LEU A 134 -2.08 -10.38 -8.21
C LEU A 134 -2.13 -10.12 -9.72
N GLY A 135 -2.22 -8.85 -10.13
CA GLY A 135 -2.19 -8.46 -11.54
C GLY A 135 -0.88 -8.84 -12.22
N LEU A 136 0.26 -8.61 -11.56
CA LEU A 136 1.57 -9.02 -12.06
C LEU A 136 1.68 -10.54 -12.16
N ALA A 137 1.25 -11.27 -11.15
CA ALA A 137 1.28 -12.73 -11.16
C ALA A 137 0.43 -13.29 -12.30
N LEU A 138 -0.80 -12.81 -12.47
CA LEU A 138 -1.68 -13.22 -13.55
C LEU A 138 -1.09 -12.87 -14.93
N PHE A 139 -0.55 -11.66 -15.07
CA PHE A 139 0.12 -11.23 -16.30
C PHE A 139 1.25 -12.19 -16.69
N LEU A 140 2.15 -12.53 -15.74
CA LEU A 140 3.28 -13.43 -15.99
C LEU A 140 2.84 -14.89 -16.28
N LEU A 141 1.71 -15.33 -15.75
CA LEU A 141 1.15 -16.64 -16.06
C LEU A 141 0.56 -16.72 -17.48
N LEU A 142 0.03 -15.62 -17.98
CA LEU A 142 -0.62 -15.54 -19.29
C LEU A 142 0.35 -15.15 -20.43
N GLU A 143 1.47 -14.51 -20.11
CA GLU A 143 2.53 -14.16 -21.05
C GLU A 143 3.42 -15.39 -21.32
N LYS A 144 2.85 -16.40 -22.03
CA LYS A 144 3.58 -17.58 -22.50
C LYS A 144 3.85 -17.51 -24.00
#